data_f6b2795231f085cde7e796c4ebcfb17b
#
_entry.id   f6b2795231f085cde7e796c4ebcfb17b
#
_cell.length_a   1.000
_cell.length_b   1.000
_cell.length_c   1.000
_cell.angle_alpha   90.00
_cell.angle_beta   90.00
_cell.angle_gamma   90.00
#
_symmetry.space_group_name_H-M   'P 1'
#
loop_
_entity.id
_entity.type
_entity.pdbx_description
1 polymer ?
#
loop_
_entity_poly.entity_id
_entity_poly.type
_entity_poly.pdbx_seq_one_letter_code
_entity_poly.pdbx_strand_id
1 'polypeptide(L)'
;MKIAVSGKGGVGKTTFAAFLIKALALEGKKVLAIDADPDANLAQALGVLDSDKIVPISQMKELIEERTEAKVGSMGSFFKLNPKVDDLPEKLSVEANGVKVMVMGGVKKGGSGCVCPESVLLKTLISYIVLARDEVVILDMEAGLEHLGRATAMSVDQLIVVVEPGRRSVETAFQIRRMAGDIGVKKLNFVGNKIRTAKDKAFLKEQMPDFPFIGFLPYTTDIIEADLDGLPPFEKDIKTLEVVKGMLKNLS
;
A
#
# COMPACT_ATOMS: atom_id res chain seq x y z
N MET A 1 0.66 -12.55 -7.94
CA MET A 1 0.27 -11.19 -8.38
C MET A 1 0.70 -10.18 -7.34
N LYS A 2 1.35 -9.09 -7.74
CA LYS A 2 1.92 -8.08 -6.85
C LYS A 2 1.35 -6.71 -7.22
N ILE A 3 0.58 -6.11 -6.32
CA ILE A 3 -0.12 -4.84 -6.55
C ILE A 3 0.35 -3.83 -5.51
N ALA A 4 0.77 -2.66 -5.95
CA ALA A 4 1.02 -1.51 -5.10
C ALA A 4 -0.14 -0.51 -5.23
N VAL A 5 -0.56 0.07 -4.12
CA VAL A 5 -1.59 1.11 -4.05
C VAL A 5 -0.94 2.40 -3.58
N SER A 6 -1.14 3.48 -4.31
CA SER A 6 -0.60 4.80 -3.98
C SER A 6 -1.62 5.90 -4.30
N GLY A 7 -1.35 7.13 -3.93
CA GLY A 7 -2.21 8.29 -4.16
C GLY A 7 -1.98 9.35 -3.09
N LYS A 8 -2.55 10.53 -3.28
CA LYS A 8 -2.44 11.65 -2.33
C LYS A 8 -2.92 11.25 -0.92
N GLY A 9 -2.36 11.87 0.13
CA GLY A 9 -2.85 11.71 1.50
C GLY A 9 -4.36 12.00 1.60
N GLY A 10 -5.09 11.14 2.29
CA GLY A 10 -6.53 11.28 2.53
C GLY A 10 -7.47 10.89 1.37
N VAL A 11 -6.96 10.42 0.21
CA VAL A 11 -7.85 10.01 -0.92
C VAL A 11 -8.54 8.66 -0.71
N GLY A 12 -8.20 7.91 0.35
CA GLY A 12 -8.75 6.59 0.66
C GLY A 12 -7.98 5.42 0.07
N LYS A 13 -6.64 5.52 0.00
CA LYS A 13 -5.75 4.41 -0.41
C LYS A 13 -5.96 3.17 0.41
N THR A 14 -5.80 3.29 1.74
CA THR A 14 -5.94 2.20 2.71
C THR A 14 -7.33 1.59 2.67
N THR A 15 -8.38 2.42 2.56
CA THR A 15 -9.76 1.95 2.40
C THR A 15 -9.91 1.12 1.12
N PHE A 16 -9.41 1.62 -0.02
CA PHE A 16 -9.43 0.86 -1.28
C PHE A 16 -8.61 -0.43 -1.19
N ALA A 17 -7.42 -0.37 -0.58
CA ALA A 17 -6.59 -1.56 -0.35
C ALA A 17 -7.32 -2.61 0.49
N ALA A 18 -8.02 -2.21 1.56
CA ALA A 18 -8.81 -3.11 2.38
C ALA A 18 -9.94 -3.80 1.59
N PHE A 19 -10.69 -3.05 0.78
CA PHE A 19 -11.70 -3.63 -0.12
C PHE A 19 -11.09 -4.59 -1.14
N LEU A 20 -9.96 -4.22 -1.75
CA LEU A 20 -9.26 -5.05 -2.74
C LEU A 20 -8.77 -6.36 -2.13
N ILE A 21 -8.15 -6.29 -0.95
CA ILE A 21 -7.68 -7.44 -0.18
C ILE A 21 -8.85 -8.38 0.16
N LYS A 22 -9.96 -7.81 0.68
CA LYS A 22 -11.16 -8.58 1.00
C LYS A 22 -11.77 -9.25 -0.24
N ALA A 23 -11.84 -8.55 -1.35
CA ALA A 23 -12.34 -9.09 -2.61
C ALA A 23 -11.49 -10.27 -3.10
N LEU A 24 -10.16 -10.16 -3.04
CA LEU A 24 -9.24 -11.23 -3.40
C LEU A 24 -9.33 -12.44 -2.47
N ALA A 25 -9.45 -12.20 -1.16
CA ALA A 25 -9.65 -13.27 -0.18
C ALA A 25 -10.95 -14.04 -0.41
N LEU A 26 -12.04 -13.35 -0.78
CA LEU A 26 -13.31 -13.97 -1.14
C LEU A 26 -13.23 -14.80 -2.42
N GLU A 27 -12.28 -14.52 -3.32
CA GLU A 27 -11.96 -15.39 -4.47
C GLU A 27 -11.04 -16.57 -4.10
N GLY A 28 -10.77 -16.78 -2.81
CA GLY A 28 -9.92 -17.88 -2.33
C GLY A 28 -8.41 -17.64 -2.54
N LYS A 29 -7.98 -16.41 -2.83
CA LYS A 29 -6.57 -16.09 -2.97
C LYS A 29 -5.89 -16.00 -1.60
N LYS A 30 -4.69 -16.54 -1.48
CA LYS A 30 -3.82 -16.24 -0.34
C LYS A 30 -3.25 -14.86 -0.50
N VAL A 31 -3.53 -13.96 0.45
CA VAL A 31 -3.12 -12.55 0.36
C VAL A 31 -2.18 -12.21 1.51
N LEU A 32 -1.08 -11.55 1.18
CA LEU A 32 -0.20 -10.86 2.11
C LEU A 32 -0.38 -9.34 1.91
N ALA A 33 -1.00 -8.71 2.89
CA ALA A 33 -1.19 -7.27 2.94
C ALA A 33 -0.01 -6.61 3.65
N ILE A 34 0.54 -5.56 3.07
CA ILE A 34 1.69 -4.83 3.61
C ILE A 34 1.31 -3.37 3.77
N ASP A 35 1.36 -2.89 5.00
CA ASP A 35 1.22 -1.49 5.34
C ASP A 35 2.60 -0.82 5.35
N ALA A 36 2.88 -0.04 4.33
CA ALA A 36 4.12 0.71 4.16
C ALA A 36 3.90 2.24 4.29
N ASP A 37 2.77 2.66 4.86
CA ASP A 37 2.50 4.07 5.18
C ASP A 37 3.07 4.37 6.60
N PRO A 38 3.70 5.52 6.84
CA PRO A 38 4.08 5.95 8.19
C PRO A 38 2.89 5.99 9.17
N ASP A 39 1.71 6.37 8.68
CA ASP A 39 0.44 6.31 9.40
C ASP A 39 -0.25 4.98 9.11
N ALA A 40 0.26 3.91 9.73
CA ALA A 40 -0.17 2.54 9.49
C ALA A 40 -1.62 2.31 9.98
N ASN A 41 -2.57 2.21 9.05
CA ASN A 41 -3.99 2.01 9.32
C ASN A 41 -4.59 0.78 8.61
N LEU A 42 -3.81 0.06 7.79
CA LEU A 42 -4.31 -1.07 7.02
C LEU A 42 -4.71 -2.24 7.92
N ALA A 43 -3.97 -2.48 9.00
CA ALA A 43 -4.29 -3.53 9.97
C ALA A 43 -5.66 -3.31 10.60
N GLN A 44 -5.97 -2.08 11.03
CA GLN A 44 -7.29 -1.70 11.55
C GLN A 44 -8.36 -1.86 10.47
N ALA A 45 -8.11 -1.35 9.26
CA ALA A 45 -9.06 -1.43 8.14
C ALA A 45 -9.35 -2.88 7.71
N LEU A 46 -8.52 -3.85 8.08
CA LEU A 46 -8.72 -5.28 7.85
C LEU A 46 -9.32 -6.00 9.07
N GLY A 47 -9.57 -5.31 10.17
CA GLY A 47 -10.17 -5.87 11.38
C GLY A 47 -9.19 -6.67 12.25
N VAL A 48 -7.90 -6.33 12.22
CA VAL A 48 -6.92 -6.89 13.15
C VAL A 48 -7.25 -6.37 14.55
N LEU A 49 -7.48 -7.28 15.48
CA LEU A 49 -7.71 -6.93 16.89
C LEU A 49 -6.42 -6.32 17.48
N ASP A 50 -6.59 -5.30 18.34
CA ASP A 50 -5.46 -4.60 18.96
C ASP A 50 -4.42 -4.08 17.95
N SER A 51 -4.85 -3.63 16.78
CA SER A 51 -3.97 -3.14 15.71
C SER A 51 -3.05 -1.99 16.17
N ASP A 52 -3.49 -1.20 17.13
CA ASP A 52 -2.75 -0.13 17.80
C ASP A 52 -1.54 -0.63 18.62
N LYS A 53 -1.52 -1.92 19.02
CA LYS A 53 -0.41 -2.55 19.74
C LYS A 53 0.65 -3.15 18.80
N ILE A 54 0.40 -3.19 17.49
CA ILE A 54 1.38 -3.70 16.53
C ILE A 54 2.51 -2.67 16.39
N VAL A 55 3.72 -3.10 16.76
CA VAL A 55 4.92 -2.27 16.56
C VAL A 55 5.33 -2.39 15.08
N PRO A 56 5.36 -1.28 14.31
CA PRO A 56 5.86 -1.31 12.94
C PRO A 56 7.32 -1.74 12.87
N ILE A 57 7.70 -2.49 11.84
CA ILE A 57 9.07 -3.00 11.65
C ILE A 57 10.08 -1.85 11.66
N SER A 58 9.73 -0.69 11.10
CA SER A 58 10.56 0.53 11.12
C SER A 58 10.91 1.03 12.53
N GLN A 59 10.19 0.60 13.55
CA GLN A 59 10.39 0.98 14.94
C GLN A 59 11.05 -0.12 15.79
N MET A 60 11.25 -1.31 15.22
CA MET A 60 11.88 -2.47 15.91
C MET A 60 13.41 -2.32 15.92
N LYS A 61 13.94 -1.47 16.78
CA LYS A 61 15.38 -1.14 16.84
C LYS A 61 16.28 -2.38 16.96
N GLU A 62 15.96 -3.28 17.88
CA GLU A 62 16.73 -4.50 18.13
C GLU A 62 16.79 -5.40 16.89
N LEU A 63 15.65 -5.56 16.19
CA LEU A 63 15.60 -6.31 14.93
C LEU A 63 16.45 -5.64 13.86
N ILE A 64 16.35 -4.32 13.71
CA ILE A 64 17.12 -3.55 12.72
C ILE A 64 18.62 -3.72 12.99
N GLU A 65 19.04 -3.56 14.26
CA GLU A 65 20.45 -3.74 14.67
C GLU A 65 20.94 -5.15 14.44
N GLU A 66 20.15 -6.17 14.81
CA GLU A 66 20.49 -7.59 14.59
C GLU A 66 20.71 -7.89 13.10
N ARG A 67 19.78 -7.44 12.24
CA ARG A 67 19.80 -7.81 10.83
C ARG A 67 20.79 -7.01 10.00
N THR A 68 21.05 -5.77 10.37
CA THR A 68 21.97 -4.89 9.64
C THR A 68 23.38 -4.84 10.24
N GLU A 69 23.59 -5.44 11.42
CA GLU A 69 24.87 -5.40 12.15
C GLU A 69 25.34 -3.97 12.48
N ALA A 70 24.39 -3.03 12.62
CA ALA A 70 24.67 -1.63 12.90
C ALA A 70 23.83 -1.11 14.06
N LYS A 71 24.40 -0.22 14.86
CA LYS A 71 23.62 0.49 15.90
C LYS A 71 22.77 1.59 15.28
N VAL A 72 21.46 1.56 15.56
CA VAL A 72 20.53 2.59 15.10
C VAL A 72 20.92 3.95 15.69
N GLY A 73 21.06 4.95 14.81
CA GLY A 73 21.43 6.32 15.20
C GLY A 73 22.94 6.59 15.25
N SER A 74 23.82 5.61 14.96
CA SER A 74 25.26 5.86 14.84
C SER A 74 25.59 6.48 13.49
N MET A 75 26.24 7.64 13.46
CA MET A 75 26.76 8.23 12.22
C MET A 75 28.08 7.53 11.82
N GLY A 76 28.14 7.10 10.54
CA GLY A 76 29.38 6.62 9.93
C GLY A 76 29.77 5.18 10.27
N SER A 77 28.89 4.36 10.87
CA SER A 77 29.15 2.95 11.08
C SER A 77 28.91 2.15 9.79
N PHE A 78 29.77 1.14 9.56
CA PHE A 78 29.54 0.14 8.53
C PHE A 78 28.36 -0.73 8.94
N PHE A 79 27.51 -1.10 7.97
CA PHE A 79 26.38 -1.98 8.19
C PHE A 79 26.11 -2.84 6.95
N LYS A 80 25.37 -3.92 7.15
CA LYS A 80 25.08 -4.91 6.14
C LYS A 80 24.03 -4.37 5.16
N LEU A 81 24.38 -4.31 3.87
CA LEU A 81 23.47 -3.82 2.81
C LEU A 81 22.47 -4.87 2.34
N ASN A 82 22.74 -6.16 2.60
CA ASN A 82 21.85 -7.27 2.25
C ASN A 82 21.48 -8.06 3.53
N PRO A 83 20.65 -7.50 4.42
CA PRO A 83 20.22 -8.19 5.63
C PRO A 83 19.36 -9.42 5.28
N LYS A 84 19.42 -10.44 6.13
CA LYS A 84 18.55 -11.61 6.00
C LYS A 84 17.12 -11.23 6.40
N VAL A 85 16.13 -11.50 5.52
CA VAL A 85 14.73 -11.08 5.71
C VAL A 85 13.70 -12.16 5.38
N ASP A 86 14.15 -13.32 4.92
CA ASP A 86 13.30 -14.42 4.41
C ASP A 86 12.35 -15.01 5.47
N ASP A 87 12.72 -14.95 6.75
CA ASP A 87 11.92 -15.40 7.88
C ASP A 87 10.95 -14.34 8.43
N LEU A 88 11.14 -13.07 8.08
CA LEU A 88 10.38 -11.97 8.67
C LEU A 88 8.89 -11.99 8.29
N PRO A 89 8.47 -12.31 7.05
CA PRO A 89 7.06 -12.37 6.71
C PRO A 89 6.26 -13.36 7.57
N GLU A 90 6.84 -14.50 7.89
CA GLU A 90 6.16 -15.49 8.74
C GLU A 90 6.18 -15.12 10.22
N LYS A 91 7.23 -14.45 10.68
CA LYS A 91 7.41 -14.08 12.09
C LYS A 91 6.63 -12.83 12.50
N LEU A 92 6.46 -11.88 11.58
CA LEU A 92 5.96 -10.54 11.88
C LEU A 92 4.59 -10.25 11.27
N SER A 93 4.01 -11.18 10.52
CA SER A 93 2.62 -11.04 10.06
C SER A 93 1.66 -11.44 11.15
N VAL A 94 0.58 -10.68 11.26
CA VAL A 94 -0.62 -11.05 12.01
C VAL A 94 -1.70 -11.53 11.03
N GLU A 95 -2.63 -12.34 11.49
CA GLU A 95 -3.69 -12.88 10.64
C GLU A 95 -5.05 -12.28 11.05
N ALA A 96 -5.79 -11.77 10.08
CA ALA A 96 -7.16 -11.30 10.25
C ALA A 96 -7.99 -11.65 9.02
N ASN A 97 -9.19 -12.16 9.22
CA ASN A 97 -10.14 -12.48 8.15
C ASN A 97 -9.56 -13.35 7.00
N GLY A 98 -8.64 -14.28 7.33
CA GLY A 98 -7.97 -15.15 6.36
C GLY A 98 -6.89 -14.45 5.52
N VAL A 99 -6.42 -13.30 5.96
CA VAL A 99 -5.37 -12.49 5.31
C VAL A 99 -4.19 -12.32 6.26
N LYS A 100 -2.96 -12.49 5.77
CA LYS A 100 -1.78 -12.11 6.52
C LYS A 100 -1.53 -10.61 6.35
N VAL A 101 -1.29 -9.91 7.45
CA VAL A 101 -1.04 -8.47 7.49
C VAL A 101 0.32 -8.21 8.13
N MET A 102 1.16 -7.42 7.47
CA MET A 102 2.46 -6.99 7.98
C MET A 102 2.50 -5.47 8.03
N VAL A 103 2.83 -4.92 9.19
CA VAL A 103 2.98 -3.47 9.39
C VAL A 103 4.45 -3.11 9.32
N MET A 104 4.85 -2.51 8.20
CA MET A 104 6.23 -2.07 8.00
C MET A 104 6.48 -0.67 8.56
N GLY A 105 5.47 0.20 8.47
CA GLY A 105 5.64 1.62 8.71
C GLY A 105 6.45 2.33 7.63
N GLY A 106 6.56 3.63 7.72
CA GLY A 106 7.27 4.45 6.74
C GLY A 106 8.77 4.52 6.98
N VAL A 107 9.52 4.72 5.92
CA VAL A 107 10.93 5.14 6.01
C VAL A 107 10.95 6.62 6.37
N LYS A 108 11.50 6.99 7.52
CA LYS A 108 11.69 8.40 7.86
C LYS A 108 12.52 9.07 6.76
N LYS A 109 12.04 10.19 6.23
CA LYS A 109 12.79 11.05 5.31
C LYS A 109 13.95 11.68 6.08
N GLY A 110 15.04 10.92 6.25
CA GLY A 110 16.34 11.51 6.52
C GLY A 110 16.74 12.28 5.26
N GLY A 111 17.48 13.39 5.41
CA GLY A 111 17.86 14.24 4.29
C GLY A 111 18.33 13.46 3.07
N SER A 112 17.98 13.96 1.89
CA SER A 112 18.16 13.33 0.58
C SER A 112 19.50 12.56 0.45
N GLY A 113 19.40 11.23 0.34
CA GLY A 113 20.54 10.35 0.09
C GLY A 113 21.09 9.58 1.29
N CYS A 114 20.49 9.68 2.47
CA CYS A 114 20.94 8.93 3.63
C CYS A 114 20.54 7.45 3.52
N VAL A 115 21.52 6.59 3.29
CA VAL A 115 21.35 5.13 3.39
C VAL A 115 21.45 4.77 4.88
N CYS A 116 20.31 4.61 5.54
CA CYS A 116 20.28 4.19 6.96
C CYS A 116 19.92 2.69 7.08
N PRO A 117 20.34 2.02 8.16
CA PRO A 117 20.08 0.58 8.39
C PRO A 117 18.60 0.22 8.27
N GLU A 118 17.72 1.03 8.86
CA GLU A 118 16.27 0.90 8.81
C GLU A 118 15.77 0.88 7.35
N SER A 119 16.17 1.86 6.55
CA SER A 119 15.78 1.96 5.13
C SER A 119 16.25 0.75 4.32
N VAL A 120 17.44 0.25 4.60
CA VAL A 120 18.00 -0.93 3.92
C VAL A 120 17.20 -2.17 4.28
N LEU A 121 16.90 -2.40 5.58
CA LEU A 121 16.10 -3.54 6.01
C LEU A 121 14.72 -3.53 5.33
N LEU A 122 14.00 -2.41 5.38
CA LEU A 122 12.65 -2.30 4.81
C LEU A 122 12.65 -2.50 3.28
N LYS A 123 13.58 -1.88 2.56
CA LYS A 123 13.71 -2.05 1.11
C LYS A 123 14.07 -3.49 0.72
N THR A 124 14.98 -4.12 1.47
CA THR A 124 15.35 -5.52 1.24
C THR A 124 14.17 -6.45 1.49
N LEU A 125 13.40 -6.20 2.55
CA LEU A 125 12.21 -6.97 2.89
C LEU A 125 11.11 -6.84 1.80
N ILE A 126 10.80 -5.63 1.33
CA ILE A 126 9.85 -5.43 0.23
C ILE A 126 10.34 -6.15 -1.02
N SER A 127 11.62 -6.00 -1.36
CA SER A 127 12.19 -6.66 -2.53
C SER A 127 12.06 -8.19 -2.43
N TYR A 128 12.37 -8.77 -1.27
CA TYR A 128 12.19 -10.20 -1.03
C TYR A 128 10.73 -10.63 -1.20
N ILE A 129 9.79 -9.92 -0.58
CA ILE A 129 8.36 -10.26 -0.65
C ILE A 129 7.85 -10.19 -2.09
N VAL A 130 8.23 -9.16 -2.83
CA VAL A 130 7.77 -8.97 -4.20
C VAL A 130 8.40 -10.00 -5.15
N LEU A 131 9.67 -10.36 -4.97
CA LEU A 131 10.41 -11.24 -5.88
C LEU A 131 10.24 -12.74 -5.59
N ALA A 132 10.19 -13.12 -4.30
CA ALA A 132 10.36 -14.51 -3.89
C ALA A 132 9.06 -15.20 -3.42
N ARG A 133 7.97 -14.47 -3.21
CA ARG A 133 6.72 -15.06 -2.69
C ARG A 133 5.67 -15.27 -3.79
N ASP A 134 4.92 -16.36 -3.70
CA ASP A 134 3.91 -16.74 -4.70
C ASP A 134 2.51 -16.19 -4.40
N GLU A 135 2.26 -15.72 -3.17
CA GLU A 135 0.97 -15.16 -2.77
C GLU A 135 0.64 -13.88 -3.56
N VAL A 136 -0.62 -13.48 -3.50
CA VAL A 136 -1.01 -12.13 -3.88
C VAL A 136 -0.48 -11.17 -2.83
N VAL A 137 0.34 -10.21 -3.23
CA VAL A 137 0.87 -9.17 -2.34
C VAL A 137 0.19 -7.85 -2.67
N ILE A 138 -0.36 -7.20 -1.65
CA ILE A 138 -0.92 -5.85 -1.74
C ILE A 138 -0.08 -4.93 -0.85
N LEU A 139 0.56 -3.93 -1.46
CA LEU A 139 1.31 -2.91 -0.74
C LEU A 139 0.47 -1.63 -0.66
N ASP A 140 0.08 -1.22 0.54
CA ASP A 140 -0.49 0.10 0.79
C ASP A 140 0.65 1.09 1.08
N MET A 141 0.80 2.11 0.24
CA MET A 141 1.93 3.03 0.28
C MET A 141 1.47 4.48 0.40
N GLU A 142 2.36 5.35 0.89
CA GLU A 142 2.19 6.80 0.78
C GLU A 142 2.04 7.29 -0.68
N ALA A 143 1.92 8.61 -0.83
CA ALA A 143 1.89 9.27 -2.14
C ALA A 143 3.19 9.13 -2.96
N GLY A 144 4.25 8.60 -2.38
CA GLY A 144 5.54 8.36 -3.02
C GLY A 144 5.75 6.92 -3.42
N LEU A 145 6.83 6.69 -4.18
CA LEU A 145 7.30 5.37 -4.58
C LEU A 145 8.68 5.06 -3.97
N GLU A 146 9.03 5.75 -2.89
CA GLU A 146 10.35 5.71 -2.25
C GLU A 146 10.71 4.33 -1.69
N HIS A 147 9.69 3.54 -1.34
CA HIS A 147 9.84 2.15 -0.90
C HIS A 147 10.20 1.20 -2.04
N LEU A 148 9.90 1.60 -3.30
CA LEU A 148 10.18 0.79 -4.47
C LEU A 148 11.50 1.24 -5.11
N GLY A 149 12.56 0.44 -4.99
CA GLY A 149 13.71 0.56 -5.87
C GLY A 149 13.37 0.10 -7.29
N ARG A 150 14.18 0.43 -8.31
CA ARG A 150 13.92 0.05 -9.71
C ARG A 150 13.64 -1.46 -9.88
N ALA A 151 14.46 -2.32 -9.27
CA ALA A 151 14.28 -3.76 -9.37
C ALA A 151 12.95 -4.24 -8.77
N THR A 152 12.56 -3.69 -7.61
CA THR A 152 11.29 -4.00 -6.94
C THR A 152 10.10 -3.47 -7.72
N ALA A 153 10.19 -2.24 -8.25
CA ALA A 153 9.13 -1.63 -9.05
C ALA A 153 8.86 -2.40 -10.35
N MET A 154 9.90 -2.89 -11.02
CA MET A 154 9.78 -3.73 -12.22
C MET A 154 9.15 -5.10 -11.95
N SER A 155 9.14 -5.54 -10.71
CA SER A 155 8.57 -6.83 -10.27
C SER A 155 7.18 -6.68 -9.65
N VAL A 156 6.70 -5.47 -9.43
CA VAL A 156 5.29 -5.18 -9.15
C VAL A 156 4.51 -5.33 -10.45
N ASP A 157 3.50 -6.18 -10.46
CA ASP A 157 2.69 -6.42 -11.66
C ASP A 157 1.86 -5.19 -12.02
N GLN A 158 1.35 -4.49 -10.99
CA GLN A 158 0.50 -3.30 -11.18
C GLN A 158 0.69 -2.27 -10.06
N LEU A 159 0.70 -1.01 -10.44
CA LEU A 159 0.52 0.12 -9.54
C LEU A 159 -0.88 0.70 -9.75
N ILE A 160 -1.67 0.77 -8.69
CA ILE A 160 -3.00 1.40 -8.70
C ILE A 160 -2.91 2.73 -7.96
N VAL A 161 -3.29 3.80 -8.64
CA VAL A 161 -3.30 5.15 -8.06
C VAL A 161 -4.74 5.55 -7.76
N VAL A 162 -5.02 5.81 -6.48
CA VAL A 162 -6.33 6.28 -6.02
C VAL A 162 -6.38 7.79 -6.13
N VAL A 163 -7.44 8.30 -6.80
CA VAL A 163 -7.62 9.73 -7.10
C VAL A 163 -9.03 10.16 -6.69
N GLU A 164 -9.16 11.27 -5.96
CA GLU A 164 -10.45 11.88 -5.65
C GLU A 164 -10.72 13.10 -6.56
N PRO A 165 -11.97 13.52 -6.76
CA PRO A 165 -12.31 14.71 -7.53
C PRO A 165 -11.73 15.98 -6.88
N GLY A 166 -10.60 16.45 -7.40
CA GLY A 166 -9.92 17.64 -6.90
C GLY A 166 -8.59 17.87 -7.59
N ARG A 167 -8.27 19.12 -7.89
CA ARG A 167 -7.06 19.50 -8.63
C ARG A 167 -5.78 18.96 -7.99
N ARG A 168 -5.62 19.09 -6.66
CA ARG A 168 -4.44 18.60 -5.95
C ARG A 168 -4.27 17.08 -6.04
N SER A 169 -5.37 16.32 -6.07
CA SER A 169 -5.32 14.87 -6.23
C SER A 169 -4.92 14.49 -7.65
N VAL A 170 -5.42 15.21 -8.65
CA VAL A 170 -5.04 15.07 -10.06
C VAL A 170 -3.56 15.39 -10.25
N GLU A 171 -3.05 16.51 -9.72
CA GLU A 171 -1.63 16.89 -9.78
C GLU A 171 -0.74 15.79 -9.17
N THR A 172 -1.12 15.24 -8.01
CA THR A 172 -0.38 14.13 -7.39
C THR A 172 -0.39 12.89 -8.29
N ALA A 173 -1.50 12.58 -8.95
CA ALA A 173 -1.60 11.45 -9.88
C ALA A 173 -0.65 11.61 -11.09
N PHE A 174 -0.50 12.81 -11.64
CA PHE A 174 0.48 13.10 -12.69
C PHE A 174 1.92 12.90 -12.19
N GLN A 175 2.23 13.36 -10.97
CA GLN A 175 3.54 13.15 -10.37
C GLN A 175 3.86 11.66 -10.19
N ILE A 176 2.90 10.88 -9.64
CA ILE A 176 3.06 9.44 -9.47
C ILE A 176 3.24 8.74 -10.82
N ARG A 177 2.47 9.12 -11.85
CA ARG A 177 2.61 8.58 -13.22
C ARG A 177 4.02 8.80 -13.76
N ARG A 178 4.58 10.00 -13.58
CA ARG A 178 5.94 10.31 -13.99
C ARG A 178 6.97 9.45 -13.26
N MET A 179 6.90 9.42 -11.92
CA MET A 179 7.80 8.62 -11.10
C MET A 179 7.71 7.13 -11.43
N ALA A 180 6.50 6.60 -11.67
CA ALA A 180 6.28 5.21 -12.05
C ALA A 180 6.99 4.87 -13.39
N GLY A 181 6.94 5.79 -14.36
CA GLY A 181 7.69 5.68 -15.62
C GLY A 181 9.20 5.67 -15.40
N ASP A 182 9.71 6.57 -14.54
CA ASP A 182 11.15 6.70 -14.25
C ASP A 182 11.75 5.44 -13.60
N ILE A 183 10.96 4.71 -12.78
CA ILE A 183 11.39 3.47 -12.11
C ILE A 183 10.98 2.19 -12.85
N GLY A 184 10.25 2.30 -13.97
CA GLY A 184 9.94 1.17 -14.86
C GLY A 184 8.75 0.31 -14.42
N VAL A 185 7.73 0.88 -13.78
CA VAL A 185 6.48 0.19 -13.47
C VAL A 185 5.78 -0.24 -14.75
N LYS A 186 5.45 -1.53 -14.88
CA LYS A 186 4.92 -2.12 -16.13
C LYS A 186 3.47 -1.72 -16.42
N LYS A 187 2.61 -1.76 -15.41
CA LYS A 187 1.16 -1.51 -15.55
C LYS A 187 0.74 -0.50 -14.50
N LEU A 188 0.19 0.61 -14.95
CA LEU A 188 -0.31 1.69 -14.11
C LEU A 188 -1.80 1.86 -14.35
N ASN A 189 -2.60 1.72 -13.31
CA ASN A 189 -4.05 1.88 -13.35
C ASN A 189 -4.50 2.95 -12.35
N PHE A 190 -5.71 3.48 -12.56
CA PHE A 190 -6.30 4.50 -11.70
C PHE A 190 -7.67 4.08 -11.18
N VAL A 191 -7.98 4.48 -9.95
CA VAL A 191 -9.29 4.33 -9.33
C VAL A 191 -9.77 5.70 -8.90
N GLY A 192 -10.91 6.13 -9.43
CA GLY A 192 -11.59 7.33 -8.94
C GLY A 192 -12.32 7.00 -7.64
N ASN A 193 -12.03 7.70 -6.55
CA ASN A 193 -12.66 7.49 -5.25
C ASN A 193 -13.47 8.71 -4.81
N LYS A 194 -14.37 8.53 -3.86
CA LYS A 194 -15.24 9.58 -3.30
C LYS A 194 -16.09 10.28 -4.34
N ILE A 195 -16.59 9.53 -5.31
CA ILE A 195 -17.46 10.05 -6.37
C ILE A 195 -18.87 10.29 -5.81
N ARG A 196 -19.30 11.53 -5.72
CA ARG A 196 -20.63 11.92 -5.22
C ARG A 196 -21.65 12.05 -6.34
N THR A 197 -21.20 12.54 -7.51
CA THR A 197 -22.07 12.86 -8.64
C THR A 197 -21.45 12.44 -9.97
N ALA A 198 -22.27 12.40 -11.02
CA ALA A 198 -21.77 12.21 -12.38
C ALA A 198 -20.78 13.30 -12.81
N LYS A 199 -20.91 14.53 -12.26
CA LYS A 199 -20.00 15.64 -12.52
C LYS A 199 -18.58 15.37 -11.97
N ASP A 200 -18.47 14.72 -10.80
CA ASP A 200 -17.17 14.33 -10.22
C ASP A 200 -16.43 13.34 -11.13
N LYS A 201 -17.19 12.36 -11.65
CA LYS A 201 -16.63 11.37 -12.60
C LYS A 201 -16.23 12.03 -13.92
N ALA A 202 -17.04 12.94 -14.43
CA ALA A 202 -16.74 13.69 -15.64
C ALA A 202 -15.46 14.54 -15.45
N PHE A 203 -15.35 15.25 -14.33
CA PHE A 203 -14.17 16.03 -13.97
C PHE A 203 -12.87 15.18 -14.03
N LEU A 204 -12.85 14.00 -13.39
CA LEU A 204 -11.66 13.15 -13.42
C LEU A 204 -11.33 12.70 -14.85
N LYS A 205 -12.33 12.32 -15.65
CA LYS A 205 -12.12 11.90 -17.04
C LYS A 205 -11.63 13.03 -17.94
N GLU A 206 -12.11 14.24 -17.74
CA GLU A 206 -11.70 15.43 -18.49
C GLU A 206 -10.28 15.89 -18.11
N GLN A 207 -9.94 15.85 -16.82
CA GLN A 207 -8.61 16.25 -16.36
C GLN A 207 -7.53 15.18 -16.62
N MET A 208 -7.94 13.92 -16.81
CA MET A 208 -7.05 12.76 -16.94
C MET A 208 -7.50 11.86 -18.11
N PRO A 209 -7.59 12.39 -19.36
CA PRO A 209 -8.17 11.65 -20.48
C PRO A 209 -7.38 10.38 -20.85
N ASP A 210 -6.04 10.41 -20.73
CA ASP A 210 -5.15 9.31 -21.11
C ASP A 210 -4.78 8.39 -19.92
N PHE A 211 -5.57 8.42 -18.84
CA PHE A 211 -5.32 7.62 -17.66
C PHE A 211 -6.26 6.41 -17.63
N PRO A 212 -5.75 5.18 -17.51
CA PRO A 212 -6.57 3.97 -17.50
C PRO A 212 -7.30 3.81 -16.16
N PHE A 213 -8.50 4.38 -16.07
CA PHE A 213 -9.38 4.15 -14.92
C PHE A 213 -10.00 2.75 -14.99
N ILE A 214 -9.70 1.91 -13.99
CA ILE A 214 -10.29 0.57 -13.86
C ILE A 214 -11.65 0.59 -13.14
N GLY A 215 -11.97 1.69 -12.46
CA GLY A 215 -13.27 1.87 -11.82
C GLY A 215 -13.39 3.17 -11.03
N PHE A 216 -14.61 3.37 -10.50
CA PHE A 216 -14.97 4.53 -9.70
C PHE A 216 -15.77 4.09 -8.48
N LEU A 217 -15.32 4.50 -7.29
CA LEU A 217 -15.96 4.19 -6.01
C LEU A 217 -16.81 5.37 -5.56
N PRO A 218 -18.02 5.12 -5.08
CA PRO A 218 -18.90 6.17 -4.58
C PRO A 218 -18.35 6.75 -3.26
N TYR A 219 -18.72 7.98 -2.97
CA TYR A 219 -18.66 8.50 -1.62
C TYR A 219 -19.83 7.90 -0.83
N THR A 220 -19.52 7.30 0.33
CA THR A 220 -20.52 6.71 1.23
C THR A 220 -20.23 7.09 2.67
N THR A 221 -21.29 7.26 3.46
CA THR A 221 -21.17 7.46 4.92
C THR A 221 -20.90 6.17 5.66
N ASP A 222 -21.23 5.03 5.06
CA ASP A 222 -21.05 3.70 5.65
C ASP A 222 -19.59 3.44 6.03
N ILE A 223 -18.63 3.98 5.22
CA ILE A 223 -17.19 3.89 5.53
C ILE A 223 -16.84 4.70 6.77
N ILE A 224 -17.44 5.89 6.94
CA ILE A 224 -17.21 6.74 8.12
C ILE A 224 -17.83 6.08 9.36
N GLU A 225 -19.03 5.52 9.22
CA GLU A 225 -19.68 4.79 10.31
C GLU A 225 -18.91 3.52 10.70
N ALA A 226 -18.32 2.82 9.73
CA ALA A 226 -17.46 1.68 10.01
C ALA A 226 -16.23 2.09 10.85
N ASP A 227 -15.59 3.21 10.49
CA ASP A 227 -14.43 3.74 11.22
C ASP A 227 -14.80 4.16 12.65
N LEU A 228 -15.93 4.85 12.83
CA LEU A 228 -16.46 5.22 14.16
C LEU A 228 -16.76 4.01 15.05
N ASP A 229 -17.23 2.92 14.46
CA ASP A 229 -17.55 1.68 15.18
C ASP A 229 -16.33 0.74 15.32
N GLY A 230 -15.16 1.13 14.80
CA GLY A 230 -13.94 0.30 14.81
C GLY A 230 -14.06 -0.96 13.96
N LEU A 231 -14.91 -0.94 12.94
CA LEU A 231 -15.17 -2.06 12.03
C LEU A 231 -14.43 -1.87 10.68
N PRO A 232 -14.08 -2.97 10.00
CA PRO A 232 -13.62 -2.92 8.62
C PRO A 232 -14.63 -2.26 7.69
N PRO A 233 -14.21 -1.40 6.74
CA PRO A 233 -15.13 -0.68 5.86
C PRO A 233 -16.01 -1.60 5.00
N PHE A 234 -15.52 -2.78 4.65
CA PHE A 234 -16.23 -3.77 3.85
C PHE A 234 -17.32 -4.52 4.61
N GLU A 235 -17.43 -4.39 5.93
CA GLU A 235 -18.52 -4.97 6.70
C GLU A 235 -19.79 -4.12 6.62
N LYS A 236 -19.65 -2.81 6.48
CA LYS A 236 -20.81 -1.90 6.35
C LYS A 236 -21.11 -1.54 4.90
N ASP A 237 -20.10 -1.34 4.07
CA ASP A 237 -20.29 -0.95 2.66
C ASP A 237 -20.11 -2.13 1.69
N ILE A 238 -21.09 -3.03 1.67
CA ILE A 238 -21.12 -4.17 0.76
C ILE A 238 -21.21 -3.72 -0.71
N LYS A 239 -21.84 -2.56 -0.99
CA LYS A 239 -21.97 -2.05 -2.36
C LYS A 239 -20.61 -1.70 -2.96
N THR A 240 -19.76 -1.02 -2.20
CA THR A 240 -18.39 -0.71 -2.65
C THR A 240 -17.57 -1.99 -2.79
N LEU A 241 -17.74 -3.00 -1.91
CA LEU A 241 -17.08 -4.29 -2.07
C LEU A 241 -17.45 -4.96 -3.40
N GLU A 242 -18.71 -4.97 -3.80
CA GLU A 242 -19.14 -5.55 -5.08
C GLU A 242 -18.58 -4.77 -6.29
N VAL A 243 -18.48 -3.44 -6.19
CA VAL A 243 -17.82 -2.63 -7.22
C VAL A 243 -16.35 -3.02 -7.36
N VAL A 244 -15.63 -3.19 -6.24
CA VAL A 244 -14.20 -3.58 -6.24
C VAL A 244 -14.03 -5.01 -6.77
N LYS A 245 -14.89 -5.96 -6.43
CA LYS A 245 -14.91 -7.30 -7.05
C LYS A 245 -15.03 -7.22 -8.57
N GLY A 246 -15.90 -6.34 -9.07
CA GLY A 246 -16.03 -6.11 -10.51
C GLY A 246 -14.73 -5.61 -11.16
N MET A 247 -13.89 -4.86 -10.43
CA MET A 247 -12.60 -4.36 -10.93
C MET A 247 -11.55 -5.45 -11.04
N LEU A 248 -11.64 -6.57 -10.28
CA LEU A 248 -10.64 -7.66 -10.31
C LEU A 248 -10.44 -8.22 -11.72
N LYS A 249 -11.49 -8.22 -12.56
CA LYS A 249 -11.42 -8.66 -13.97
C LYS A 249 -10.47 -7.81 -14.82
N ASN A 250 -10.19 -6.57 -14.41
CA ASN A 250 -9.30 -5.65 -15.10
C ASN A 250 -7.86 -5.74 -14.56
N LEU A 251 -7.64 -6.54 -13.53
CA LEU A 251 -6.34 -6.71 -12.87
C LEU A 251 -5.59 -7.99 -13.30
N SER A 252 -6.24 -8.85 -14.05
CA SER A 252 -5.69 -10.07 -14.64
C SER A 252 -4.91 -9.80 -15.93
#